data_b55c9f0ff038985e58a4d6d779b61cc8
#
_entry.id   b55c9f0ff038985e58a4d6d779b61cc8
#
_cell.length_a   1.000
_cell.length_b   1.000
_cell.length_c   1.000
_cell.angle_alpha   90.00
_cell.angle_beta   90.00
_cell.angle_gamma   90.00
#
_symmetry.space_group_name_H-M   'P 1'
#
loop_
_entity.id
_entity.type
_entity.pdbx_description
1 polymer ?
#
loop_
_entity_poly.entity_id
_entity_poly.type
_entity_poly.pdbx_seq_one_letter_code
_entity_poly.pdbx_strand_id
1 'polypeptide(L)'
;TPWASSAASDVYKRQAIVMMCDGVEAASKSLNNPDFVKINEFVNLIISKQINSDQFINANITFKEIEVIKKVLINKLINIFHIRIEYPQ
;
A
#
# COMPACT_ATOMS: atom_id res chain seq x y z
N THR A 1 9.57 -5.16 -28.88
CA THR A 1 10.70 -5.99 -28.42
C THR A 1 10.45 -6.49 -27.00
N PRO A 2 10.81 -7.74 -26.68
CA PRO A 2 10.53 -8.29 -25.35
C PRO A 2 11.12 -7.48 -24.19
N TRP A 3 12.34 -6.95 -24.37
CA TRP A 3 12.96 -6.14 -23.32
C TRP A 3 12.21 -4.82 -23.09
N ALA A 4 11.67 -4.23 -24.14
CA ALA A 4 10.90 -3.01 -24.02
C ALA A 4 9.59 -3.26 -23.26
N SER A 5 8.95 -4.40 -23.51
CA SER A 5 7.74 -4.79 -22.78
C SER A 5 8.04 -5.00 -21.31
N SER A 6 9.15 -5.67 -20.98
CA SER A 6 9.55 -5.86 -19.59
C SER A 6 9.84 -4.53 -18.90
N ALA A 7 10.55 -3.63 -19.56
CA ALA A 7 10.86 -2.31 -19.00
C ALA A 7 9.58 -1.52 -18.76
N ALA A 8 8.63 -1.57 -19.70
CA ALA A 8 7.34 -0.90 -19.54
C ALA A 8 6.55 -1.46 -18.36
N SER A 9 6.52 -2.79 -18.19
CA SER A 9 5.86 -3.43 -17.05
C SER A 9 6.46 -2.99 -15.74
N ASP A 10 7.80 -2.91 -15.67
CA ASP A 10 8.48 -2.48 -14.45
C ASP A 10 8.16 -1.02 -14.10
N VAL A 11 8.08 -0.15 -15.11
CA VAL A 11 7.72 1.25 -14.91
C VAL A 11 6.30 1.36 -14.38
N TYR A 12 5.34 0.66 -14.98
CA TYR A 12 3.95 0.68 -14.51
C TYR A 12 3.83 0.12 -13.10
N LYS A 13 4.58 -0.93 -12.81
CA LYS A 13 4.60 -1.53 -11.48
C LYS A 13 5.11 -0.55 -10.42
N ARG A 14 6.20 0.15 -10.73
CA ARG A 14 6.75 1.16 -9.83
C ARG A 14 5.77 2.30 -9.59
N GLN A 15 5.13 2.78 -10.67
CA GLN A 15 4.13 3.82 -10.56
C GLN A 15 2.97 3.38 -9.69
N ALA A 16 2.52 2.15 -9.84
CA ALA A 16 1.43 1.61 -9.04
C ALA A 16 1.80 1.58 -7.55
N ILE A 17 3.02 1.14 -7.24
CA ILE A 17 3.50 1.09 -5.86
C ILE A 17 3.56 2.50 -5.27
N VAL A 18 4.09 3.47 -6.02
CA VAL A 18 4.16 4.87 -5.58
C VAL A 18 2.76 5.42 -5.35
N MET A 19 1.83 5.15 -6.25
CA MET A 19 0.44 5.60 -6.10
C MET A 19 -0.22 5.01 -4.86
N MET A 20 0.02 3.74 -4.58
CA MET A 20 -0.48 3.11 -3.37
C MET A 20 0.06 3.81 -2.12
N CYS A 21 1.37 4.04 -2.09
CA CYS A 21 2.02 4.68 -0.96
C CYS A 21 1.54 6.12 -0.76
N ASP A 22 1.49 6.89 -1.83
CA ASP A 22 1.06 8.28 -1.78
C ASP A 22 -0.40 8.39 -1.33
N GLY A 23 -1.25 7.52 -1.85
CA GLY A 23 -2.67 7.49 -1.49
C GLY A 23 -2.87 7.18 -0.02
N VAL A 24 -2.16 6.17 0.49
CA VAL A 24 -2.26 5.78 1.89
C VAL A 24 -1.72 6.90 2.79
N GLU A 25 -0.57 7.47 2.45
CA GLU A 25 0.01 8.56 3.25
C GLU A 25 -0.89 9.79 3.28
N ALA A 26 -1.41 10.19 2.13
CA ALA A 26 -2.28 11.36 2.06
C ALA A 26 -3.55 11.15 2.88
N ALA A 27 -4.17 9.98 2.75
CA ALA A 27 -5.38 9.66 3.48
C ALA A 27 -5.14 9.51 4.97
N SER A 28 -3.93 9.06 5.37
CA SER A 28 -3.60 8.84 6.78
C SER A 28 -3.61 10.14 7.59
N LYS A 29 -3.45 11.27 6.93
CA LYS A 29 -3.48 12.58 7.62
C LYS A 29 -4.84 12.87 8.26
N SER A 30 -5.89 12.20 7.83
CA SER A 30 -7.22 12.35 8.41
C SER A 30 -7.44 11.48 9.65
N LEU A 31 -6.51 10.61 9.97
CA LEU A 31 -6.62 9.72 11.12
C LEU A 31 -6.25 10.45 12.41
N ASN A 32 -7.06 10.24 13.45
CA ASN A 32 -6.83 10.80 14.79
C ASN A 32 -6.54 9.65 15.75
N ASN A 33 -5.31 9.61 16.25
CA ASN A 33 -4.86 8.62 17.23
C ASN A 33 -5.28 7.19 16.87
N PRO A 34 -4.92 6.73 15.66
CA PRO A 34 -5.29 5.39 15.24
C PRO A 34 -4.52 4.35 16.06
N ASP A 35 -5.16 3.19 16.29
CA ASP A 35 -4.49 2.05 16.88
C ASP A 35 -4.05 1.10 15.76
N PHE A 36 -3.41 -0.01 16.15
CA PHE A 36 -2.91 -1.00 15.20
C PHE A 36 -4.03 -1.57 14.33
N VAL A 37 -5.17 -1.88 14.92
CA VAL A 37 -6.30 -2.45 14.21
C VAL A 37 -6.84 -1.46 13.17
N LYS A 38 -6.97 -0.20 13.56
CA LYS A 38 -7.43 0.84 12.63
C LYS A 38 -6.47 1.05 11.48
N ILE A 39 -5.17 1.03 11.74
CA ILE A 39 -4.16 1.14 10.68
C ILE A 39 -4.30 -0.01 9.69
N ASN A 40 -4.44 -1.25 10.18
CA ASN A 40 -4.63 -2.40 9.31
C ASN A 40 -5.88 -2.27 8.44
N GLU A 41 -6.99 -1.94 9.05
CA GLU A 41 -8.26 -1.78 8.33
C GLU A 41 -8.16 -0.65 7.31
N PHE A 42 -7.55 0.45 7.68
CA PHE A 42 -7.39 1.62 6.84
C PHE A 42 -6.56 1.30 5.60
N VAL A 43 -5.39 0.69 5.77
CA VAL A 43 -4.51 0.35 4.65
C VAL A 43 -5.22 -0.63 3.70
N ASN A 44 -5.89 -1.65 4.26
CA ASN A 44 -6.63 -2.62 3.45
C ASN A 44 -7.74 -1.93 2.66
N LEU A 45 -8.48 -1.03 3.29
CA LEU A 45 -9.58 -0.31 2.65
C LEU A 45 -9.08 0.56 1.49
N ILE A 46 -8.03 1.36 1.72
CA ILE A 46 -7.51 2.26 0.70
C ILE A 46 -6.96 1.47 -0.50
N ILE A 47 -6.18 0.44 -0.24
CA ILE A 47 -5.62 -0.38 -1.32
C ILE A 47 -6.73 -1.10 -2.09
N SER A 48 -7.74 -1.63 -1.41
CA SER A 48 -8.87 -2.27 -2.08
C SER A 48 -9.62 -1.28 -2.98
N LYS A 49 -9.83 -0.06 -2.54
CA LYS A 49 -10.46 0.98 -3.36
C LYS A 49 -9.63 1.29 -4.61
N GLN A 50 -8.32 1.39 -4.45
CA GLN A 50 -7.43 1.65 -5.57
C GLN A 50 -7.46 0.52 -6.61
N ILE A 51 -7.48 -0.72 -6.14
CA ILE A 51 -7.57 -1.89 -7.02
C ILE A 51 -8.92 -1.90 -7.74
N ASN A 52 -10.00 -1.66 -7.02
CA ASN A 52 -11.35 -1.69 -7.59
C ASN A 52 -11.62 -0.55 -8.59
N SER A 53 -10.83 0.52 -8.53
CA SER A 53 -10.98 1.64 -9.45
C SER A 53 -10.20 1.44 -10.75
N ASP A 54 -9.63 0.25 -10.95
CA ASP A 54 -8.86 -0.13 -12.14
C ASP A 54 -7.62 0.74 -12.39
N GLN A 55 -7.12 1.40 -11.36
CA GLN A 55 -5.93 2.23 -11.47
C GLN A 55 -4.68 1.43 -11.79
N PHE A 56 -4.69 0.13 -11.52
CA PHE A 56 -3.52 -0.74 -11.70
C PHE A 56 -3.72 -1.77 -12.80
N ILE A 57 -4.66 -1.53 -13.72
CA ILE A 57 -5.02 -2.50 -14.76
C ILE A 57 -3.83 -2.88 -15.64
N ASN A 58 -2.91 -1.94 -15.85
CA ASN A 58 -1.72 -2.16 -16.67
C ASN A 58 -0.50 -2.56 -15.84
N ALA A 59 -0.64 -2.62 -14.53
CA ALA A 59 0.45 -2.98 -13.64
C ALA A 59 0.41 -4.48 -13.36
N ASN A 60 1.53 -5.15 -13.59
CA ASN A 60 1.63 -6.60 -13.38
C ASN A 60 2.02 -6.87 -11.92
N ILE A 61 1.09 -6.58 -11.00
CA ILE A 61 1.31 -6.75 -9.56
C ILE A 61 0.55 -7.99 -9.09
N THR A 62 1.25 -8.89 -8.42
CA THR A 62 0.63 -10.09 -7.86
C THR A 62 0.00 -9.80 -6.50
N PHE A 63 -0.91 -10.66 -6.07
CA PHE A 63 -1.49 -10.55 -4.72
C PHE A 63 -0.42 -10.63 -3.64
N LYS A 64 0.59 -11.46 -3.86
CA LYS A 64 1.71 -11.59 -2.91
C LYS A 64 2.46 -10.26 -2.75
N GLU A 65 2.70 -9.58 -3.88
CA GLU A 65 3.35 -8.28 -3.86
C GLU A 65 2.50 -7.23 -3.15
N ILE A 66 1.20 -7.26 -3.37
CA ILE A 66 0.26 -6.35 -2.70
C ILE A 66 0.31 -6.57 -1.18
N GLU A 67 0.37 -7.83 -0.73
CA GLU A 67 0.45 -8.12 0.70
C GLU A 67 1.74 -7.59 1.31
N VAL A 68 2.87 -7.68 0.60
CA VAL A 68 4.14 -7.10 1.06
C VAL A 68 4.03 -5.59 1.17
N ILE A 69 3.45 -4.95 0.18
CA ILE A 69 3.25 -3.50 0.17
C ILE A 69 2.40 -3.07 1.36
N LYS A 70 1.31 -3.79 1.63
CA LYS A 70 0.45 -3.51 2.79
C LYS A 70 1.23 -3.55 4.10
N LYS A 71 2.06 -4.58 4.27
CA LYS A 71 2.87 -4.73 5.48
C LYS A 71 3.84 -3.56 5.66
N VAL A 72 4.51 -3.16 4.58
CA VAL A 72 5.45 -2.03 4.61
C VAL A 72 4.72 -0.74 4.98
N LEU A 73 3.56 -0.51 4.38
CA LEU A 73 2.77 0.69 4.66
C LEU A 73 2.26 0.71 6.09
N ILE A 74 1.80 -0.43 6.60
CA ILE A 74 1.33 -0.55 7.98
C ILE A 74 2.47 -0.22 8.95
N ASN A 75 3.66 -0.79 8.72
CA ASN A 75 4.83 -0.50 9.56
C ASN A 75 5.21 0.98 9.51
N LYS A 76 5.15 1.58 8.33
CA LYS A 76 5.47 2.99 8.17
C LYS A 76 4.50 3.87 8.97
N LEU A 77 3.21 3.59 8.89
CA LEU A 77 2.21 4.34 9.64
C LEU A 77 2.33 4.14 11.14
N ILE A 78 2.64 2.92 11.57
CA ILE A 78 2.90 2.63 12.97
C ILE A 78 4.04 3.51 13.49
N ASN A 79 5.10 3.65 12.71
CA ASN A 79 6.23 4.50 13.09
C ASN A 79 5.87 5.98 13.10
N ILE A 80 5.12 6.44 12.11
CA ILE A 80 4.70 7.84 12.01
C ILE A 80 3.83 8.24 13.19
N PHE A 81 2.87 7.39 13.57
CA PHE A 81 1.94 7.65 14.66
C PHE A 81 2.44 7.20 16.03
N HIS A 82 3.65 6.64 16.10
CA HIS A 82 4.26 6.16 17.35
C HIS A 82 3.36 5.16 18.08
N ILE A 83 2.78 4.24 17.34
CA ILE A 83 1.86 3.24 17.88
C ILE A 83 2.67 2.11 18.53
N ARG A 84 2.28 1.74 19.74
CA ARG A 84 2.86 0.58 20.41
C ARG A 84 2.13 -0.68 19.96
N ILE A 85 2.91 -1.67 19.53
CA ILE A 85 2.37 -2.98 19.21
C ILE A 85 2.64 -3.88 20.42
N GLU A 86 1.56 -4.39 21.02
CA GLU A 86 1.71 -5.39 22.07
C GLU A 86 1.66 -6.76 21.42
N TYR A 87 2.76 -7.49 21.52
CA TYR A 87 2.81 -8.85 21.04
C TYR A 87 2.34 -9.78 22.17
N PRO A 88 1.43 -10.72 21.86
CA PRO A 88 1.06 -11.71 22.87
C PRO A 88 2.29 -12.55 23.22
N GLN A 89 2.50 -12.69 24.50
CA GLN A 89 3.61 -13.50 24.99
C GLN A 89 3.22 -14.97 25.04
#